data_432498672e1fe068ba8bf51d8a385d1c
#
_entry.id   432498672e1fe068ba8bf51d8a385d1c
#
_cell.length_a   1.000
_cell.length_b   1.000
_cell.length_c   1.000
_cell.angle_alpha   90.00
_cell.angle_beta   90.00
_cell.angle_gamma   90.00
#
_symmetry.space_group_name_H-M   'P 1'
#
loop_
_entity.id
_entity.type
_entity.pdbx_description
1 polymer ?
#
loop_
_entity_poly.entity_id
_entity_poly.type
_entity_poly.pdbx_seq_one_letter_code
_entity_poly.pdbx_strand_id
1 'polypeptide(L)'
;MKLLIASDIHGSAYWCQKLIDAVAIEKPDRLILLGDILYHGPRNDLPRGYNPKQVINLLNPLAASIIACRGNCEAEVDQMVLDFACMAEANSLIDPHTNKTIFLSHGHVWGPGLHNSVDRWPTLKQGDIFLYGHTHKKVNQQIKGHEGITVFNPGSTSLPKDDTNSYGIYKNGELTHVLF
;
A
#
# COMPACT_ATOMS: atom_id res chain seq x y z
N MET A 1 11.01 -6.91 -12.48
CA MET A 1 10.67 -5.81 -11.55
C MET A 1 10.35 -6.38 -10.19
N LYS A 2 10.87 -5.77 -9.11
CA LYS A 2 10.56 -6.11 -7.72
C LYS A 2 9.95 -4.90 -7.01
N LEU A 3 8.77 -5.05 -6.43
CA LEU A 3 8.11 -4.01 -5.64
C LEU A 3 7.95 -4.49 -4.19
N LEU A 4 8.18 -3.58 -3.24
CA LEU A 4 7.73 -3.75 -1.87
C LEU A 4 6.46 -2.91 -1.71
N ILE A 5 5.40 -3.52 -1.18
CA ILE A 5 4.05 -2.95 -1.13
C ILE A 5 3.63 -2.84 0.33
N ALA A 6 3.36 -1.63 0.80
CA ALA A 6 2.91 -1.36 2.16
C ALA A 6 1.67 -0.46 2.14
N SER A 7 0.89 -0.52 3.21
CA SER A 7 -0.32 0.26 3.39
C SER A 7 -0.58 0.53 4.87
N ASP A 8 -1.33 1.58 5.16
CA ASP A 8 -1.90 1.79 6.48
C ASP A 8 -0.84 1.85 7.60
N ILE A 9 0.16 2.77 7.40
CA ILE A 9 1.24 3.06 8.37
C ILE A 9 0.68 3.88 9.55
N HIS A 10 -0.29 4.74 9.28
CA HIS A 10 -1.01 5.53 10.29
C HIS A 10 -0.10 6.26 11.29
N GLY A 11 1.02 6.82 10.83
CA GLY A 11 1.93 7.61 11.65
C GLY A 11 2.78 6.81 12.65
N SER A 12 2.81 5.49 12.57
CA SER A 12 3.64 4.64 13.41
C SER A 12 5.11 4.69 12.98
N ALA A 13 5.93 5.43 13.70
CA ALA A 13 7.37 5.46 13.46
C ALA A 13 8.04 4.11 13.76
N TYR A 14 7.53 3.37 14.74
CA TYR A 14 8.03 2.03 15.07
C TYR A 14 7.88 1.06 13.90
N TRP A 15 6.68 0.97 13.31
CA TRP A 15 6.44 0.06 12.20
C TRP A 15 6.99 0.60 10.88
N CYS A 16 7.02 1.93 10.71
CA CYS A 16 7.70 2.55 9.57
C CYS A 16 9.21 2.22 9.56
N GLN A 17 9.90 2.23 10.73
CA GLN A 17 11.29 1.81 10.80
C GLN A 17 11.47 0.34 10.36
N LYS A 18 10.58 -0.56 10.80
CA LYS A 18 10.59 -1.95 10.34
C LYS A 18 10.41 -2.08 8.83
N LEU A 19 9.54 -1.23 8.25
CA LEU A 19 9.37 -1.16 6.80
C LEU A 19 10.65 -0.69 6.10
N ILE A 20 11.33 0.34 6.63
CA ILE A 20 12.61 0.80 6.08
C ILE A 20 13.69 -0.30 6.16
N ASP A 21 13.75 -1.02 7.27
CA ASP A 21 14.66 -2.16 7.43
C ASP A 21 14.37 -3.25 6.38
N ALA A 22 13.08 -3.53 6.13
CA ALA A 22 12.65 -4.45 5.08
C ALA A 22 13.06 -3.96 3.67
N VAL A 23 12.92 -2.65 3.38
CA VAL A 23 13.38 -2.06 2.12
C VAL A 23 14.89 -2.26 1.93
N ALA A 24 15.68 -2.09 2.98
CA ALA A 24 17.13 -2.28 2.93
C ALA A 24 17.53 -3.74 2.66
N ILE A 25 16.77 -4.70 3.18
CA ILE A 25 16.98 -6.14 2.98
C ILE A 25 16.51 -6.58 1.58
N GLU A 26 15.28 -6.21 1.22
CA GLU A 26 14.61 -6.66 0.01
C GLU A 26 15.11 -5.97 -1.26
N LYS A 27 15.65 -4.74 -1.13
CA LYS A 27 16.18 -3.91 -2.21
C LYS A 27 15.22 -3.85 -3.42
N PRO A 28 13.97 -3.38 -3.21
CA PRO A 28 12.98 -3.29 -4.27
C PRO A 28 13.36 -2.19 -5.28
N ASP A 29 12.90 -2.34 -6.52
CA ASP A 29 13.01 -1.28 -7.54
C ASP A 29 12.15 -0.06 -7.15
N ARG A 30 11.01 -0.30 -6.47
CA ARG A 30 10.11 0.74 -5.94
C ARG A 30 9.47 0.29 -4.63
N LEU A 31 9.24 1.26 -3.74
CA LEU A 31 8.37 1.15 -2.58
C LEU A 31 6.99 1.70 -2.96
N ILE A 32 5.97 0.86 -2.86
CA ILE A 32 4.58 1.22 -3.10
C ILE A 32 3.90 1.48 -1.76
N LEU A 33 3.34 2.69 -1.59
CA LEU A 33 2.54 3.06 -0.42
C LEU A 33 1.09 3.24 -0.86
N LEU A 34 0.21 2.40 -0.35
CA LEU A 34 -1.20 2.41 -0.74
C LEU A 34 -2.08 3.35 0.10
N GLY A 35 -1.47 4.36 0.76
CA GLY A 35 -2.16 5.40 1.52
C GLY A 35 -2.24 5.16 3.03
N ASP A 36 -2.88 6.11 3.71
CA ASP A 36 -3.01 6.19 5.16
C ASP A 36 -1.63 6.18 5.86
N ILE A 37 -0.79 7.18 5.47
CA ILE A 37 0.64 7.22 5.83
C ILE A 37 0.85 7.87 7.21
N LEU A 38 0.37 9.11 7.42
CA LEU A 38 0.74 9.94 8.58
C LEU A 38 -0.31 9.97 9.69
N TYR A 39 -1.59 10.05 9.34
CA TYR A 39 -2.67 10.21 10.31
C TYR A 39 -3.25 8.86 10.73
N HIS A 40 -3.47 8.68 12.04
CA HIS A 40 -4.01 7.41 12.56
C HIS A 40 -5.48 7.17 12.21
N GLY A 41 -6.22 8.23 11.83
CA GLY A 41 -7.66 8.19 11.59
C GLY A 41 -8.46 8.20 12.90
N PRO A 42 -9.64 8.89 12.93
CA PRO A 42 -10.38 9.09 14.18
C PRO A 42 -11.05 7.82 14.73
N ARG A 43 -11.10 6.74 13.94
CA ARG A 43 -11.73 5.47 14.31
C ARG A 43 -10.74 4.43 14.85
N ASN A 44 -9.44 4.71 14.75
CA ASN A 44 -8.40 3.79 15.20
C ASN A 44 -7.75 4.29 16.50
N ASP A 45 -7.32 3.37 17.33
CA ASP A 45 -6.40 3.69 18.41
C ASP A 45 -5.05 4.14 17.86
N LEU A 46 -4.28 4.86 18.68
CA LEU A 46 -2.93 5.25 18.28
C LEU A 46 -2.06 4.00 18.14
N PRO A 47 -1.40 3.81 16.98
CA PRO A 47 -0.51 2.69 16.80
C PRO A 47 0.75 2.81 17.65
N ARG A 48 1.41 1.70 17.86
CA ARG A 48 2.70 1.67 18.59
C ARG A 48 3.69 2.65 17.99
N GLY A 49 4.24 3.53 18.81
CA GLY A 49 5.24 4.51 18.41
C GLY A 49 4.68 5.56 17.43
N TYR A 50 3.44 6.02 17.64
CA TYR A 50 2.84 7.08 16.85
C TYR A 50 3.69 8.35 16.90
N ASN A 51 4.31 8.70 15.80
CA ASN A 51 5.13 9.90 15.61
C ASN A 51 5.20 10.24 14.11
N PRO A 52 4.20 10.97 13.57
CA PRO A 52 4.17 11.32 12.16
C PRO A 52 5.41 12.07 11.67
N LYS A 53 5.99 12.95 12.50
CA LYS A 53 7.22 13.69 12.12
C LYS A 53 8.39 12.74 11.88
N GLN A 54 8.50 11.69 12.67
CA GLN A 54 9.56 10.70 12.46
C GLN A 54 9.26 9.83 11.23
N VAL A 55 7.99 9.51 10.94
CA VAL A 55 7.61 8.84 9.68
C VAL A 55 8.05 9.65 8.47
N ILE A 56 7.83 10.97 8.46
CA ILE A 56 8.31 11.89 7.41
C ILE A 56 9.84 11.76 7.24
N ASN A 57 10.60 11.85 8.35
CA ASN A 57 12.05 11.75 8.32
C ASN A 57 12.55 10.39 7.80
N LEU A 58 11.79 9.32 8.00
CA LEU A 58 12.12 7.99 7.50
C LEU A 58 11.82 7.80 6.02
N LEU A 59 10.72 8.39 5.52
CA LEU A 59 10.25 8.17 4.15
C LEU A 59 10.87 9.15 3.15
N ASN A 60 11.04 10.43 3.50
CA ASN A 60 11.54 11.44 2.56
C ASN A 60 12.91 11.10 1.94
N PRO A 61 13.88 10.51 2.65
CA PRO A 61 15.12 10.05 2.02
C PRO A 61 14.93 9.03 0.89
N LEU A 62 13.79 8.34 0.84
CA LEU A 62 13.44 7.35 -0.16
C LEU A 62 12.49 7.89 -1.25
N ALA A 63 12.16 9.18 -1.23
CA ALA A 63 11.14 9.80 -2.08
C ALA A 63 11.25 9.42 -3.58
N ALA A 64 12.47 9.40 -4.12
CA ALA A 64 12.72 9.05 -5.52
C ALA A 64 12.33 7.59 -5.88
N SER A 65 12.20 6.72 -4.88
CA SER A 65 11.84 5.30 -5.05
C SER A 65 10.39 5.02 -4.66
N ILE A 66 9.65 5.99 -4.11
CA ILE A 66 8.29 5.82 -3.64
C ILE A 66 7.27 6.14 -4.75
N ILE A 67 6.25 5.30 -4.85
CA ILE A 67 5.01 5.58 -5.57
C ILE A 67 3.88 5.40 -4.57
N ALA A 68 3.10 6.47 -4.33
CA ALA A 68 2.05 6.44 -3.34
C ALA A 68 0.67 6.75 -3.94
N CYS A 69 -0.38 6.18 -3.31
CA CYS A 69 -1.76 6.56 -3.52
C CYS A 69 -2.27 7.33 -2.30
N ARG A 70 -3.26 8.18 -2.52
CA ARG A 70 -4.02 8.83 -1.47
C ARG A 70 -4.92 7.82 -0.76
N GLY A 71 -4.80 7.73 0.56
CA GLY A 71 -5.78 7.07 1.42
C GLY A 71 -6.90 8.02 1.85
N ASN A 72 -7.78 7.54 2.72
CA ASN A 72 -8.84 8.38 3.27
C ASN A 72 -8.35 9.31 4.39
N CYS A 73 -7.16 9.12 4.88
CA CYS A 73 -6.56 9.94 5.93
C CYS A 73 -5.59 11.00 5.40
N GLU A 74 -5.19 10.97 4.14
CA GLU A 74 -4.33 12.01 3.55
C GLU A 74 -5.08 13.31 3.33
N ALA A 75 -4.43 14.41 3.71
CA ALA A 75 -4.86 15.78 3.47
C ALA A 75 -3.76 16.56 2.73
N GLU A 76 -4.09 17.76 2.23
CA GLU A 76 -3.14 18.63 1.53
C GLU A 76 -1.89 18.94 2.37
N VAL A 77 -2.02 18.97 3.71
CA VAL A 77 -0.89 19.19 4.61
C VAL A 77 0.14 18.06 4.56
N ASP A 78 -0.29 16.83 4.24
CA ASP A 78 0.64 15.71 4.12
C ASP A 78 1.54 15.88 2.88
N GLN A 79 0.96 16.39 1.78
CA GLN A 79 1.74 16.72 0.57
C GLN A 79 2.72 17.89 0.80
N MET A 80 2.48 18.76 1.78
CA MET A 80 3.41 19.85 2.10
C MET A 80 4.66 19.38 2.83
N VAL A 81 4.66 18.17 3.40
CA VAL A 81 5.74 17.65 4.25
C VAL A 81 6.37 16.34 3.71
N LEU A 82 5.70 15.67 2.76
CA LEU A 82 6.22 14.50 2.07
C LEU A 82 6.85 14.91 0.73
N ASP A 83 8.08 14.49 0.47
CA ASP A 83 8.86 14.82 -0.73
C ASP A 83 8.47 13.98 -1.96
N PHE A 84 7.44 13.15 -1.85
CA PHE A 84 6.86 12.36 -2.93
C PHE A 84 5.37 12.65 -3.08
N ALA A 85 4.82 12.45 -4.30
CA ALA A 85 3.39 12.64 -4.55
C ALA A 85 2.57 11.61 -3.76
N CYS A 86 1.64 12.09 -2.91
CA CYS A 86 0.78 11.24 -2.08
C CYS A 86 -0.72 11.48 -2.26
N MET A 87 -1.13 12.36 -3.18
CA MET A 87 -2.53 12.78 -3.34
C MET A 87 -3.24 12.18 -4.56
N ALA A 88 -2.61 11.28 -5.30
CA ALA A 88 -3.24 10.59 -6.42
C ALA A 88 -4.21 9.51 -5.92
N GLU A 89 -5.49 9.56 -6.29
CA GLU A 89 -6.49 8.54 -5.92
C GLU A 89 -6.15 7.15 -6.44
N ALA A 90 -5.45 7.09 -7.58
CA ALA A 90 -4.98 5.85 -8.18
C ALA A 90 -3.71 6.10 -9.00
N ASN A 91 -2.92 5.06 -9.15
CA ASN A 91 -1.76 5.00 -10.04
C ASN A 91 -1.79 3.68 -10.83
N SER A 92 -1.01 3.63 -11.89
CA SER A 92 -0.81 2.40 -12.66
C SER A 92 0.65 2.24 -13.04
N LEU A 93 1.15 1.03 -12.92
CA LEU A 93 2.47 0.62 -13.39
C LEU A 93 2.30 -0.48 -14.45
N ILE A 94 3.25 -0.55 -15.37
CA ILE A 94 3.35 -1.69 -16.30
C ILE A 94 4.62 -2.45 -15.94
N ASP A 95 4.48 -3.74 -15.63
CA ASP A 95 5.66 -4.59 -15.46
C ASP A 95 6.28 -4.87 -16.83
N PRO A 96 7.52 -4.41 -17.07
CA PRO A 96 8.17 -4.56 -18.39
C PRO A 96 8.48 -6.02 -18.75
N HIS A 97 8.48 -6.95 -17.81
CA HIS A 97 8.78 -8.36 -18.05
C HIS A 97 7.52 -9.17 -18.37
N THR A 98 6.41 -8.86 -17.71
CA THR A 98 5.15 -9.61 -17.86
C THR A 98 4.12 -8.88 -18.71
N ASN A 99 4.35 -7.60 -19.01
CA ASN A 99 3.40 -6.68 -19.67
C ASN A 99 2.04 -6.59 -18.96
N LYS A 100 2.00 -6.90 -17.66
CA LYS A 100 0.81 -6.75 -16.81
C LYS A 100 0.68 -5.31 -16.34
N THR A 101 -0.54 -4.82 -16.31
CA THR A 101 -0.86 -3.59 -15.59
C THR A 101 -1.02 -3.90 -14.11
N ILE A 102 -0.37 -3.12 -13.27
CA ILE A 102 -0.53 -3.14 -11.81
C ILE A 102 -1.23 -1.84 -11.45
N PHE A 103 -2.52 -1.92 -11.14
CA PHE A 103 -3.32 -0.79 -10.70
C PHE A 103 -3.21 -0.65 -9.18
N LEU A 104 -2.98 0.58 -8.72
CA LEU A 104 -2.76 0.93 -7.34
C LEU A 104 -3.88 1.84 -6.86
N SER A 105 -4.49 1.53 -5.72
CA SER A 105 -5.46 2.38 -5.04
C SER A 105 -5.40 2.12 -3.54
N HIS A 106 -6.00 3.00 -2.73
CA HIS A 106 -6.14 2.72 -1.31
C HIS A 106 -7.28 1.74 -1.00
N GLY A 107 -8.38 1.77 -1.72
CA GLY A 107 -9.55 0.90 -1.46
C GLY A 107 -10.82 1.66 -1.05
N HIS A 108 -10.73 2.96 -0.78
CA HIS A 108 -11.88 3.80 -0.40
C HIS A 108 -12.54 4.54 -1.57
N VAL A 109 -11.87 4.68 -2.71
CA VAL A 109 -12.40 5.25 -3.97
C VAL A 109 -12.52 4.19 -5.05
N TRP A 110 -11.50 3.35 -5.19
CA TRP A 110 -11.44 2.17 -6.05
C TRP A 110 -11.13 0.96 -5.18
N GLY A 111 -11.93 -0.07 -5.25
CA GLY A 111 -11.77 -1.25 -4.39
C GLY A 111 -12.58 -2.44 -4.90
N PRO A 112 -12.23 -3.65 -4.45
CA PRO A 112 -12.84 -4.89 -4.94
C PRO A 112 -14.12 -5.32 -4.20
N GLY A 113 -14.71 -4.48 -3.35
CA GLY A 113 -15.90 -4.81 -2.57
C GLY A 113 -15.66 -5.76 -1.38
N LEU A 114 -14.39 -6.03 -1.03
CA LEU A 114 -14.04 -6.91 0.10
C LEU A 114 -13.77 -6.13 1.38
N HIS A 115 -14.21 -6.68 2.53
CA HIS A 115 -13.82 -6.20 3.87
C HIS A 115 -13.99 -4.69 4.09
N ASN A 116 -15.11 -4.09 3.66
CA ASN A 116 -15.40 -2.66 3.74
C ASN A 116 -14.62 -1.76 2.74
N SER A 117 -13.93 -2.32 1.76
CA SER A 117 -13.54 -1.52 0.60
C SER A 117 -14.78 -1.17 -0.23
N VAL A 118 -14.72 -0.09 -1.00
CA VAL A 118 -15.76 0.19 -2.00
C VAL A 118 -15.76 -0.90 -3.08
N ASP A 119 -16.90 -1.11 -3.71
CA ASP A 119 -17.02 -1.98 -4.89
C ASP A 119 -17.01 -1.11 -6.16
N ARG A 120 -15.80 -0.75 -6.59
CA ARG A 120 -15.58 0.07 -7.78
C ARG A 120 -14.30 -0.38 -8.48
N TRP A 121 -14.45 -0.99 -9.63
CA TRP A 121 -13.35 -1.58 -10.37
C TRP A 121 -12.77 -0.65 -11.43
N PRO A 122 -11.44 -0.62 -11.60
CA PRO A 122 -10.81 -0.04 -12.77
C PRO A 122 -11.01 -0.95 -13.99
N THR A 123 -10.80 -0.39 -15.20
CA THR A 123 -10.76 -1.19 -16.40
C THR A 123 -9.43 -1.93 -16.50
N LEU A 124 -9.44 -3.23 -16.22
CA LEU A 124 -8.28 -4.12 -16.25
C LEU A 124 -8.50 -5.26 -17.23
N LYS A 125 -7.39 -5.83 -17.72
CA LYS A 125 -7.37 -7.00 -18.60
C LYS A 125 -7.10 -8.26 -17.81
N GLN A 126 -7.42 -9.39 -18.38
CA GLN A 126 -6.99 -10.68 -17.84
C GLN A 126 -5.46 -10.73 -17.65
N GLY A 127 -5.02 -11.13 -16.48
CA GLY A 127 -3.61 -11.17 -16.07
C GLY A 127 -3.15 -9.93 -15.30
N ASP A 128 -3.90 -8.83 -15.33
CA ASP A 128 -3.58 -7.62 -14.57
C ASP A 128 -3.74 -7.81 -13.06
N ILE A 129 -3.23 -6.85 -12.31
CA ILE A 129 -3.18 -6.89 -10.85
C ILE A 129 -3.84 -5.64 -10.28
N PHE A 130 -4.66 -5.82 -9.25
CA PHE A 130 -5.27 -4.76 -8.48
C PHE A 130 -4.74 -4.76 -7.05
N LEU A 131 -3.88 -3.78 -6.71
CA LEU A 131 -3.35 -3.56 -5.36
C LEU A 131 -4.21 -2.55 -4.62
N TYR A 132 -4.60 -2.86 -3.38
CA TYR A 132 -5.38 -1.96 -2.53
C TYR A 132 -5.01 -2.13 -1.04
N GLY A 133 -5.36 -1.16 -0.19
CA GLY A 133 -5.15 -1.13 1.26
C GLY A 133 -6.46 -1.01 2.04
N HIS A 134 -6.54 -0.03 2.98
CA HIS A 134 -7.75 0.43 3.66
C HIS A 134 -8.40 -0.56 4.64
N THR A 135 -8.47 -1.81 4.28
CA THR A 135 -9.22 -2.80 5.07
C THR A 135 -8.40 -3.39 6.20
N HIS A 136 -7.09 -3.17 6.21
CA HIS A 136 -6.10 -3.71 7.14
C HIS A 136 -6.07 -5.25 7.20
N LYS A 137 -6.54 -5.91 6.14
CA LYS A 137 -6.58 -7.38 6.02
C LYS A 137 -5.83 -7.84 4.79
N LYS A 138 -5.02 -8.88 4.95
CA LYS A 138 -4.32 -9.51 3.83
C LYS A 138 -5.29 -10.16 2.86
N VAL A 139 -5.09 -9.91 1.57
CA VAL A 139 -5.82 -10.56 0.47
C VAL A 139 -4.85 -10.91 -0.63
N ASN A 140 -4.96 -12.11 -1.19
CA ASN A 140 -4.28 -12.53 -2.41
C ASN A 140 -5.16 -13.56 -3.12
N GLN A 141 -6.05 -13.09 -3.98
CA GLN A 141 -7.03 -13.95 -4.64
C GLN A 141 -7.58 -13.35 -5.93
N GLN A 142 -8.28 -14.16 -6.69
CA GLN A 142 -9.19 -13.71 -7.74
C GLN A 142 -10.60 -13.57 -7.16
N ILE A 143 -11.41 -12.69 -7.77
CA ILE A 143 -12.78 -12.43 -7.33
C ILE A 143 -13.75 -12.85 -8.43
N LYS A 144 -14.86 -13.49 -8.02
CA LYS A 144 -15.93 -13.90 -8.93
C LYS A 144 -16.47 -12.70 -9.70
N GLY A 145 -16.60 -12.84 -11.02
CA GLY A 145 -17.00 -11.77 -11.95
C GLY A 145 -15.83 -10.92 -12.47
N HIS A 146 -14.62 -11.15 -11.96
CA HIS A 146 -13.37 -10.50 -12.38
C HIS A 146 -12.25 -11.54 -12.53
N GLU A 147 -12.59 -12.67 -13.13
CA GLU A 147 -11.68 -13.80 -13.31
C GLU A 147 -10.45 -13.39 -14.13
N GLY A 148 -9.30 -13.88 -13.71
CA GLY A 148 -8.01 -13.54 -14.32
C GLY A 148 -7.35 -12.26 -13.82
N ILE A 149 -8.01 -11.48 -12.95
CA ILE A 149 -7.42 -10.34 -12.27
C ILE A 149 -7.02 -10.78 -10.86
N THR A 150 -5.74 -10.59 -10.49
CA THR A 150 -5.29 -10.84 -9.13
C THR A 150 -5.54 -9.62 -8.27
N VAL A 151 -6.31 -9.78 -7.21
CA VAL A 151 -6.54 -8.75 -6.19
C VAL A 151 -5.61 -9.02 -5.02
N PHE A 152 -4.86 -7.99 -4.59
CA PHE A 152 -3.90 -8.11 -3.50
C PHE A 152 -3.99 -6.93 -2.54
N ASN A 153 -4.02 -7.24 -1.25
CA ASN A 153 -3.90 -6.27 -0.16
C ASN A 153 -2.76 -6.71 0.75
N PRO A 154 -1.74 -5.89 1.00
CA PRO A 154 -0.59 -6.27 1.83
C PRO A 154 -0.95 -6.46 3.32
N GLY A 155 -2.17 -6.12 3.73
CA GLY A 155 -2.53 -5.92 5.13
C GLY A 155 -2.12 -4.52 5.61
N SER A 156 -2.13 -4.29 6.92
CA SER A 156 -1.65 -3.04 7.50
C SER A 156 -0.24 -3.18 8.04
N THR A 157 0.58 -2.16 7.78
CA THR A 157 1.91 -2.05 8.36
C THR A 157 1.85 -1.88 9.88
N SER A 158 0.85 -1.17 10.41
CA SER A 158 0.83 -0.80 11.84
C SER A 158 -0.39 -1.28 12.63
N LEU A 159 -1.55 -1.37 11.99
CA LEU A 159 -2.86 -1.64 12.62
C LEU A 159 -3.60 -2.80 11.94
N PRO A 160 -3.06 -4.02 11.92
CA PRO A 160 -3.69 -5.15 11.25
C PRO A 160 -5.04 -5.49 11.90
N LYS A 161 -6.00 -5.94 11.07
CA LYS A 161 -7.30 -6.50 11.49
C LYS A 161 -7.39 -8.01 11.25
N ASP A 162 -6.24 -8.64 11.05
CA ASP A 162 -6.04 -10.07 10.85
C ASP A 162 -4.78 -10.58 11.58
N ASP A 163 -4.54 -10.01 12.76
CA ASP A 163 -3.60 -10.40 13.82
C ASP A 163 -2.11 -10.13 13.53
N THR A 164 -1.69 -9.88 12.29
CA THR A 164 -0.26 -9.74 11.99
C THR A 164 0.07 -8.55 11.10
N ASN A 165 1.06 -7.76 11.52
CA ASN A 165 1.65 -6.70 10.72
C ASN A 165 2.38 -7.28 9.52
N SER A 166 2.23 -6.66 8.35
CA SER A 166 2.74 -7.25 7.11
C SER A 166 3.00 -6.20 6.01
N TYR A 167 3.72 -6.65 5.01
CA TYR A 167 3.88 -5.99 3.72
C TYR A 167 3.78 -7.04 2.60
N GLY A 168 3.69 -6.57 1.37
CA GLY A 168 3.70 -7.42 0.19
C GLY A 168 5.00 -7.32 -0.60
N ILE A 169 5.37 -8.40 -1.27
CA ILE A 169 6.41 -8.39 -2.32
C ILE A 169 5.76 -8.81 -3.63
N TYR A 170 5.95 -7.99 -4.65
CA TYR A 170 5.76 -8.39 -6.04
C TYR A 170 7.11 -8.65 -6.68
N LYS A 171 7.25 -9.81 -7.31
CA LYS A 171 8.46 -10.17 -8.06
C LYS A 171 8.12 -11.09 -9.21
N ASN A 172 8.46 -10.69 -10.44
CA ASN A 172 8.32 -11.51 -11.65
C ASN A 172 6.89 -12.05 -11.87
N GLY A 173 5.88 -11.26 -11.55
CA GLY A 173 4.48 -11.64 -11.73
C GLY A 173 3.82 -12.32 -10.53
N GLU A 174 4.58 -12.62 -9.48
CA GLU A 174 4.11 -13.25 -8.25
C GLU A 174 3.97 -12.26 -7.10
N LEU A 175 2.94 -12.44 -6.27
CA LEU A 175 2.65 -11.64 -5.09
C LEU A 175 2.70 -12.52 -3.84
N THR A 176 3.42 -12.07 -2.83
CA THR A 176 3.54 -12.77 -1.54
C THR A 176 3.37 -11.80 -0.38
N HIS A 177 2.79 -12.27 0.73
CA HIS A 177 2.79 -11.56 2.00
C HIS A 177 4.05 -11.90 2.80
N VAL A 178 4.62 -10.90 3.44
CA VAL A 178 5.72 -11.05 4.39
C VAL A 178 5.30 -10.43 5.71
N LEU A 179 5.53 -11.13 6.81
CA LEU A 179 5.23 -10.66 8.16
C LEU A 179 6.45 -9.95 8.75
N PHE A 180 6.19 -8.92 9.57
CA PHE A 180 7.22 -8.19 10.31
C PHE A 180 7.74 -8.94 11.54
#